data_85084e103c9d15c04b017c2920e3006c
#
_entry.id   85084e103c9d15c04b017c2920e3006c
#
_cell.length_a   1.000
_cell.length_b   1.000
_cell.length_c   1.000
_cell.angle_alpha   90.00
_cell.angle_beta   90.00
_cell.angle_gamma   90.00
#
_symmetry.space_group_name_H-M   'P 1'
#
loop_
_entity.id
_entity.type
_entity.pdbx_description
1 polymer ?
#
loop_
_entity_poly.entity_id
_entity_poly.type
_entity_poly.pdbx_seq_one_letter_code
_entity_poly.pdbx_strand_id
1 'polypeptide(L)'
;DKDITQAQTLMQNRDTEVLQAIQEYNPELHRIMRKADKMRKGQEPYRTEKLPRARQKYINEVELFFLLGNPIRWKKVNNEGSDEAFEAYNQFLQDTRFNVSMRKAKRIAGAETECAKLYHIYRDENFQPQVKVVVICKSKGYTLRPLFDLYENLIAFGYGYYLKEGTSTIEHFDIQTPDTIY
;
A
#
# COMPACT_ATOMS: atom_id res chain seq x y z
N ASP A 1 -6.46 -25.45 -7.68
CA ASP A 1 -7.10 -24.86 -6.48
C ASP A 1 -6.39 -25.23 -5.16
N LYS A 2 -5.99 -26.53 -4.94
CA LYS A 2 -5.30 -26.93 -3.71
C LYS A 2 -3.94 -26.24 -3.52
N ASP A 3 -3.20 -26.08 -4.60
CA ASP A 3 -1.86 -25.45 -4.56
C ASP A 3 -1.94 -23.96 -4.22
N ILE A 4 -2.96 -23.27 -4.73
CA ILE A 4 -3.22 -21.85 -4.41
C ILE A 4 -3.60 -21.69 -2.93
N THR A 5 -4.48 -22.54 -2.41
CA THR A 5 -4.87 -22.50 -1.01
C THR A 5 -3.71 -22.79 -0.07
N GLN A 6 -2.83 -23.72 -0.46
CA GLN A 6 -1.63 -24.02 0.30
C GLN A 6 -0.63 -22.87 0.27
N ALA A 7 -0.43 -22.22 -0.89
CA ALA A 7 0.40 -21.03 -1.02
C ALA A 7 -0.14 -19.86 -0.17
N GLN A 8 -1.44 -19.60 -0.19
CA GLN A 8 -2.09 -18.60 0.66
C GLN A 8 -1.84 -18.82 2.15
N THR A 9 -1.80 -20.09 2.59
CA THR A 9 -1.56 -20.43 4.01
C THR A 9 -0.12 -20.17 4.44
N LEU A 10 0.83 -20.30 3.52
CA LEU A 10 2.26 -20.04 3.76
C LEU A 10 2.60 -18.55 3.72
N MET A 11 1.78 -17.74 3.05
CA MET A 11 2.00 -16.30 2.92
C MET A 11 1.69 -15.55 4.21
N GLN A 12 2.49 -14.54 4.49
CA GLN A 12 2.37 -13.75 5.71
C GLN A 12 1.03 -13.01 5.77
N ASN A 13 0.28 -13.21 6.85
CA ASN A 13 -0.98 -12.51 7.10
C ASN A 13 -0.81 -11.42 8.17
N ARG A 14 -0.86 -10.17 7.78
CA ARG A 14 -0.72 -9.01 8.67
C ARG A 14 -1.99 -8.16 8.79
N ASP A 15 -3.13 -8.67 8.34
CA ASP A 15 -4.39 -7.92 8.31
C ASP A 15 -4.77 -7.27 9.64
N THR A 16 -4.57 -7.98 10.76
CA THR A 16 -4.91 -7.46 12.09
C THR A 16 -4.03 -6.27 12.47
N GLU A 17 -2.72 -6.36 12.20
CA GLU A 17 -1.76 -5.29 12.48
C GLU A 17 -2.05 -4.06 11.62
N VAL A 18 -2.32 -4.27 10.34
CA VAL A 18 -2.66 -3.20 9.38
C VAL A 18 -3.95 -2.49 9.79
N LEU A 19 -5.00 -3.23 10.16
CA LEU A 19 -6.24 -2.64 10.64
C LEU A 19 -6.05 -1.85 11.94
N GLN A 20 -5.21 -2.33 12.85
CA GLN A 20 -4.86 -1.60 14.06
C GLN A 20 -4.13 -0.30 13.73
N ALA A 21 -3.14 -0.34 12.82
CA ALA A 21 -2.41 0.83 12.37
C ALA A 21 -3.34 1.89 11.76
N ILE A 22 -4.26 1.49 10.87
CA ILE A 22 -5.28 2.37 10.28
C ILE A 22 -6.14 3.04 11.37
N GLN A 23 -6.55 2.28 12.38
CA GLN A 23 -7.37 2.80 13.47
C GLN A 23 -6.60 3.80 14.35
N GLU A 24 -5.32 3.55 14.59
CA GLU A 24 -4.49 4.46 15.40
C GLU A 24 -4.05 5.70 14.63
N TYR A 25 -3.89 5.59 13.31
CA TYR A 25 -3.56 6.71 12.44
C TYR A 25 -4.71 7.71 12.28
N ASN A 26 -5.96 7.21 12.24
CA ASN A 26 -7.14 8.07 12.10
C ASN A 26 -7.61 8.56 13.47
N PRO A 27 -7.60 9.89 13.71
CA PRO A 27 -8.07 10.45 15.00
C PRO A 27 -9.49 10.04 15.38
N GLU A 28 -10.39 9.91 14.42
CA GLU A 28 -11.79 9.53 14.66
C GLU A 28 -11.95 8.07 15.08
N LEU A 29 -11.08 7.19 14.58
CA LEU A 29 -11.09 5.75 14.87
C LEU A 29 -10.18 5.38 16.03
N HIS A 30 -9.38 6.33 16.53
CA HIS A 30 -8.38 6.09 17.56
C HIS A 30 -9.03 5.49 18.82
N ARG A 31 -8.34 4.51 19.41
CA ARG A 31 -8.83 3.75 20.59
C ARG A 31 -9.34 4.61 21.75
N ILE A 32 -8.83 5.85 21.91
CA ILE A 32 -9.30 6.76 22.96
C ILE A 32 -10.78 7.13 22.78
N MET A 33 -11.26 7.20 21.53
CA MET A 33 -12.66 7.52 21.23
C MET A 33 -13.62 6.42 21.65
N ARG A 34 -13.12 5.17 21.73
CA ARG A 34 -13.89 3.97 22.12
C ARG A 34 -13.89 3.71 23.63
N LYS A 35 -13.07 4.43 24.40
CA LYS A 35 -13.05 4.24 25.86
C LYS A 35 -14.38 4.70 26.45
N ALA A 36 -14.89 3.92 27.40
CA ALA A 36 -16.06 4.31 28.18
C ALA A 36 -15.83 5.62 28.93
N ASP A 37 -16.90 6.34 29.18
CA ASP A 37 -16.86 7.53 30.03
C ASP A 37 -16.48 7.13 31.46
N LYS A 38 -15.84 8.05 32.17
CA LYS A 38 -15.43 7.78 33.54
C LYS A 38 -16.64 7.78 34.46
N MET A 39 -16.66 6.80 35.36
CA MET A 39 -17.62 6.74 36.45
C MET A 39 -16.93 6.99 37.77
N ARG A 40 -17.49 7.83 38.62
CA ARG A 40 -17.08 7.96 40.02
C ARG A 40 -18.01 7.08 40.87
N LYS A 41 -17.42 6.42 41.86
CA LYS A 41 -18.18 5.54 42.76
C LYS A 41 -19.32 6.31 43.41
N GLY A 42 -20.57 5.88 43.19
CA GLY A 42 -21.77 6.50 43.76
C GLY A 42 -22.28 7.77 43.06
N GLN A 43 -21.80 8.07 41.87
CA GLN A 43 -22.24 9.19 41.06
C GLN A 43 -22.66 8.73 39.66
N GLU A 44 -23.46 9.56 38.97
CA GLU A 44 -23.76 9.31 37.55
C GLU A 44 -22.51 9.41 36.68
N PRO A 45 -22.45 8.65 35.59
CA PRO A 45 -21.35 8.73 34.63
C PRO A 45 -21.31 10.16 34.03
N TYR A 46 -20.13 10.77 34.04
CA TYR A 46 -19.95 12.05 33.38
C TYR A 46 -19.23 11.88 32.03
N ARG A 47 -19.70 12.63 31.05
CA ARG A 47 -19.10 12.65 29.72
C ARG A 47 -17.65 13.14 29.83
N THR A 48 -16.71 12.30 29.40
CA THR A 48 -15.30 12.66 29.34
C THR A 48 -14.97 13.21 27.96
N GLU A 49 -14.46 14.43 27.87
CA GLU A 49 -13.93 14.96 26.62
C GLU A 49 -12.72 14.12 26.18
N LYS A 50 -12.78 13.61 24.96
CA LYS A 50 -11.74 12.75 24.35
C LYS A 50 -11.10 13.54 23.22
N LEU A 51 -9.80 13.84 23.38
CA LEU A 51 -9.03 14.60 22.40
C LEU A 51 -7.98 13.68 21.74
N PRO A 52 -8.29 13.07 20.60
CA PRO A 52 -7.32 12.30 19.86
C PRO A 52 -6.30 13.24 19.21
N ARG A 53 -5.01 12.94 19.37
CA ARG A 53 -3.95 13.71 18.73
C ARG A 53 -3.37 12.92 17.56
N ALA A 54 -3.44 13.46 16.37
CA ALA A 54 -2.93 12.85 15.14
C ALA A 54 -1.40 12.96 15.01
N ARG A 55 -0.66 12.54 16.05
CA ARG A 55 0.81 12.64 16.07
C ARG A 55 1.46 11.79 14.98
N GLN A 56 0.99 10.56 14.78
CA GLN A 56 1.49 9.66 13.74
C GLN A 56 1.28 10.26 12.34
N LYS A 57 0.10 10.83 12.10
CA LYS A 57 -0.18 11.52 10.84
C LYS A 57 0.77 12.70 10.63
N TYR A 58 1.01 13.51 11.66
CA TYR A 58 1.95 14.62 11.58
C TYR A 58 3.36 14.15 11.27
N ILE A 59 3.87 13.12 11.99
CA ILE A 59 5.20 12.56 11.76
C ILE A 59 5.32 12.03 10.32
N ASN A 60 4.33 11.27 9.84
CA ASN A 60 4.33 10.73 8.49
C ASN A 60 4.35 11.83 7.41
N GLU A 61 3.60 12.93 7.58
CA GLU A 61 3.64 14.06 6.64
C GLU A 61 4.98 14.80 6.67
N VAL A 62 5.60 14.95 7.85
CA VAL A 62 6.95 15.54 7.97
C VAL A 62 7.99 14.65 7.28
N GLU A 63 7.98 13.34 7.54
CA GLU A 63 8.86 12.40 6.85
C GLU A 63 8.65 12.41 5.32
N LEU A 64 7.39 12.44 4.88
CA LEU A 64 7.06 12.52 3.47
C LEU A 64 7.66 13.78 2.82
N PHE A 65 7.56 14.91 3.51
CA PHE A 65 8.13 16.17 3.03
C PHE A 65 9.67 16.10 2.91
N PHE A 66 10.34 15.56 3.94
CA PHE A 66 11.81 15.44 3.91
C PHE A 66 12.29 14.44 2.85
N LEU A 67 11.65 13.29 2.72
CA LEU A 67 12.11 12.24 1.81
C LEU A 67 11.73 12.49 0.35
N LEU A 68 10.52 13.00 0.11
CA LEU A 68 9.92 13.10 -1.22
C LEU A 68 9.35 14.49 -1.53
N GLY A 69 9.69 15.52 -0.75
CA GLY A 69 9.28 16.89 -0.99
C GLY A 69 9.81 17.41 -2.34
N ASN A 70 11.06 17.06 -2.65
CA ASN A 70 11.63 17.29 -3.97
C ASN A 70 11.44 16.04 -4.86
N PRO A 71 11.22 16.21 -6.17
CA PRO A 71 11.18 15.11 -7.10
C PRO A 71 12.51 14.34 -7.13
N ILE A 72 12.41 13.01 -7.16
CA ILE A 72 13.57 12.15 -7.39
C ILE A 72 14.05 12.39 -8.81
N ARG A 73 15.34 12.68 -8.97
CA ARG A 73 15.99 12.90 -10.27
C ARG A 73 17.02 11.82 -10.49
N TRP A 74 17.01 11.25 -11.67
CA TRP A 74 17.96 10.23 -12.09
C TRP A 74 19.04 10.87 -12.95
N LYS A 75 20.26 10.38 -12.83
CA LYS A 75 21.40 10.79 -13.64
C LYS A 75 22.15 9.57 -14.13
N LYS A 76 22.72 9.64 -15.32
CA LYS A 76 23.65 8.64 -15.82
C LYS A 76 24.89 8.58 -14.94
N VAL A 77 25.40 7.39 -14.69
CA VAL A 77 26.67 7.16 -14.01
C VAL A 77 27.75 7.13 -15.09
N ASN A 78 28.77 7.98 -14.94
CA ASN A 78 29.98 8.03 -15.81
C ASN A 78 29.71 8.24 -17.31
N ASN A 79 28.57 8.78 -17.70
CA ASN A 79 28.14 8.90 -19.09
C ASN A 79 28.13 7.61 -19.89
N GLU A 80 28.12 6.45 -19.22
CA GLU A 80 27.98 5.15 -19.85
C GLU A 80 26.52 4.86 -20.23
N GLY A 81 26.33 4.11 -21.30
CA GLY A 81 25.02 3.74 -21.83
C GLY A 81 24.48 4.70 -22.89
N SER A 82 23.47 4.24 -23.60
CA SER A 82 22.78 4.98 -24.67
C SER A 82 21.98 6.18 -24.09
N ASP A 83 22.07 7.34 -24.74
CA ASP A 83 21.23 8.50 -24.43
C ASP A 83 19.76 8.19 -24.71
N GLU A 84 19.46 7.47 -25.78
CA GLU A 84 18.12 7.04 -26.16
C GLU A 84 17.48 6.17 -25.06
N ALA A 85 18.22 5.22 -24.49
CA ALA A 85 17.73 4.37 -23.40
C ALA A 85 17.43 5.19 -22.14
N PHE A 86 18.27 6.19 -21.83
CA PHE A 86 18.06 7.08 -20.69
C PHE A 86 16.85 8.00 -20.88
N GLU A 87 16.64 8.52 -22.08
CA GLU A 87 15.48 9.31 -22.44
C GLU A 87 14.20 8.48 -22.37
N ALA A 88 14.21 7.26 -22.93
CA ALA A 88 13.09 6.32 -22.84
C ALA A 88 12.73 5.99 -21.37
N TYR A 89 13.74 5.79 -20.51
CA TYR A 89 13.54 5.59 -19.09
C TYR A 89 12.92 6.82 -18.40
N ASN A 90 13.40 8.03 -18.69
CA ASN A 90 12.82 9.25 -18.16
C ASN A 90 11.38 9.44 -18.62
N GLN A 91 11.08 9.14 -19.89
CA GLN A 91 9.72 9.17 -20.41
C GLN A 91 8.82 8.17 -19.66
N PHE A 92 9.27 6.93 -19.47
CA PHE A 92 8.56 5.93 -18.67
C PHE A 92 8.27 6.43 -17.23
N LEU A 93 9.21 7.10 -16.58
CA LEU A 93 9.01 7.67 -15.23
C LEU A 93 7.97 8.79 -15.22
N GLN A 94 7.88 9.58 -16.29
CA GLN A 94 6.86 10.62 -16.45
C GLN A 94 5.48 10.00 -16.70
N ASP A 95 5.37 9.09 -17.64
CA ASP A 95 4.12 8.42 -18.02
C ASP A 95 3.50 7.66 -16.85
N THR A 96 4.33 6.98 -16.06
CA THR A 96 3.92 6.29 -14.84
C THR A 96 3.69 7.22 -13.65
N ARG A 97 3.94 8.53 -13.81
CA ARG A 97 3.86 9.52 -12.72
C ARG A 97 4.63 9.06 -11.48
N PHE A 98 5.86 8.57 -11.69
CA PHE A 98 6.67 7.90 -10.68
C PHE A 98 6.72 8.66 -9.35
N ASN A 99 7.08 9.94 -9.36
CA ASN A 99 7.19 10.75 -8.14
C ASN A 99 5.86 10.87 -7.37
N VAL A 100 4.74 10.98 -8.09
CA VAL A 100 3.39 11.02 -7.49
C VAL A 100 3.05 9.69 -6.85
N SER A 101 3.31 8.59 -7.55
CA SER A 101 3.06 7.25 -7.04
C SER A 101 3.93 6.92 -5.82
N MET A 102 5.19 7.39 -5.79
CA MET A 102 6.09 7.23 -4.64
C MET A 102 5.58 7.99 -3.41
N ARG A 103 5.20 9.26 -3.56
CA ARG A 103 4.61 10.05 -2.47
C ARG A 103 3.35 9.39 -1.93
N LYS A 104 2.48 8.89 -2.81
CA LYS A 104 1.27 8.18 -2.43
C LYS A 104 1.57 6.88 -1.67
N ALA A 105 2.52 6.08 -2.17
CA ALA A 105 2.95 4.86 -1.52
C ALA A 105 3.55 5.13 -0.12
N LYS A 106 4.48 6.12 0.00
CA LYS A 106 5.07 6.48 1.31
C LYS A 106 4.02 6.94 2.31
N ARG A 107 3.06 7.79 1.89
CA ARG A 107 1.98 8.24 2.78
C ARG A 107 1.14 7.08 3.29
N ILE A 108 0.77 6.15 2.40
CA ILE A 108 -0.02 4.96 2.75
C ILE A 108 0.79 4.03 3.64
N ALA A 109 2.05 3.74 3.30
CA ALA A 109 2.91 2.89 4.12
C ALA A 109 3.10 3.42 5.54
N GLY A 110 3.18 4.74 5.72
CA GLY A 110 3.24 5.36 7.04
C GLY A 110 1.91 5.32 7.83
N ALA A 111 0.78 5.15 7.14
CA ALA A 111 -0.54 5.05 7.76
C ALA A 111 -0.97 3.61 8.03
N GLU A 112 -0.66 2.70 7.11
CA GLU A 112 -1.14 1.31 7.09
C GLU A 112 -0.03 0.28 7.35
N THR A 113 1.23 0.74 7.53
CA THR A 113 2.45 -0.07 7.69
C THR A 113 2.85 -0.86 6.46
N GLU A 114 1.96 -1.03 5.49
CA GLU A 114 2.23 -1.72 4.24
C GLU A 114 1.51 -1.09 3.06
N CYS A 115 2.10 -1.20 1.89
CA CYS A 115 1.46 -0.95 0.59
C CYS A 115 2.30 -1.61 -0.50
N ALA A 116 1.72 -1.81 -1.66
CA ALA A 116 2.46 -2.28 -2.82
C ALA A 116 2.14 -1.42 -4.06
N LYS A 117 3.06 -1.43 -5.00
CA LYS A 117 2.85 -0.84 -6.33
C LYS A 117 2.67 -1.97 -7.32
N LEU A 118 1.54 -1.98 -7.98
CA LEU A 118 1.23 -2.89 -9.06
C LEU A 118 1.48 -2.18 -10.39
N TYR A 119 2.33 -2.77 -11.24
CA TYR A 119 2.60 -2.32 -12.60
C TYR A 119 1.74 -3.14 -13.55
N HIS A 120 0.75 -2.50 -14.14
CA HIS A 120 -0.15 -3.14 -15.09
C HIS A 120 0.23 -2.72 -16.50
N ILE A 121 0.61 -3.72 -17.33
CA ILE A 121 0.95 -3.52 -18.73
C ILE A 121 -0.32 -3.78 -19.53
N TYR A 122 -0.70 -2.84 -20.36
CA TYR A 122 -1.85 -2.94 -21.25
C TYR A 122 -1.54 -2.37 -22.63
N ARG A 123 -2.36 -2.63 -23.61
CA ARG A 123 -2.28 -1.99 -24.94
C ARG A 123 -3.31 -0.89 -25.04
N ASP A 124 -2.89 0.26 -25.55
CA ASP A 124 -3.81 1.36 -25.85
C ASP A 124 -4.66 1.09 -27.11
N GLU A 125 -5.48 2.05 -27.49
CA GLU A 125 -6.32 1.97 -28.70
C GLU A 125 -5.53 1.80 -29.99
N ASN A 126 -4.26 2.18 -30.00
CA ASN A 126 -3.32 2.04 -31.11
C ASN A 126 -2.44 0.79 -31.00
N PHE A 127 -2.80 -0.15 -30.12
CA PHE A 127 -2.03 -1.37 -29.81
C PHE A 127 -0.61 -1.12 -29.29
N GLN A 128 -0.29 0.10 -28.84
CA GLN A 128 0.99 0.39 -28.24
C GLN A 128 1.02 -0.06 -26.77
N PRO A 129 2.14 -0.68 -26.32
CA PRO A 129 2.27 -1.10 -24.92
C PRO A 129 2.34 0.12 -24.00
N GLN A 130 1.49 0.14 -23.00
CA GLN A 130 1.40 1.16 -21.97
C GLN A 130 1.56 0.54 -20.59
N VAL A 131 2.09 1.32 -19.64
CA VAL A 131 2.24 0.89 -18.26
C VAL A 131 1.47 1.80 -17.34
N LYS A 132 0.60 1.23 -16.53
CA LYS A 132 -0.14 1.94 -15.48
C LYS A 132 0.34 1.48 -14.10
N VAL A 133 0.64 2.44 -13.23
CA VAL A 133 1.04 2.13 -11.85
C VAL A 133 -0.13 2.39 -10.90
N VAL A 134 -0.49 1.37 -10.14
CA VAL A 134 -1.53 1.43 -9.12
C VAL A 134 -0.92 1.14 -7.76
N VAL A 135 -1.16 2.02 -6.78
CA VAL A 135 -0.79 1.75 -5.39
C VAL A 135 -1.96 1.02 -4.73
N ILE A 136 -1.72 -0.20 -4.31
CA ILE A 136 -2.68 -1.08 -3.64
C ILE A 136 -2.40 -1.14 -2.13
N CYS A 137 -3.45 -1.21 -1.32
CA CYS A 137 -3.38 -1.19 0.13
C CYS A 137 -4.72 -1.63 0.74
N LYS A 138 -4.74 -1.89 2.04
CA LYS A 138 -5.93 -2.38 2.76
C LYS A 138 -7.11 -1.40 2.70
N SER A 139 -6.88 -0.10 2.87
CA SER A 139 -7.95 0.92 2.81
C SER A 139 -8.62 1.03 1.44
N LYS A 140 -7.99 0.50 0.38
CA LYS A 140 -8.59 0.39 -0.95
C LYS A 140 -9.25 -0.96 -1.23
N GLY A 141 -9.40 -1.81 -0.21
CA GLY A 141 -10.02 -3.11 -0.34
C GLY A 141 -9.09 -4.22 -0.81
N TYR A 142 -7.78 -4.00 -0.83
CA TYR A 142 -6.80 -5.03 -1.16
C TYR A 142 -6.26 -5.70 0.09
N THR A 143 -5.99 -6.99 -0.02
CA THR A 143 -5.30 -7.79 1.00
C THR A 143 -3.93 -8.15 0.45
N LEU A 144 -2.85 -7.79 1.16
CA LEU A 144 -1.48 -8.04 0.70
C LEU A 144 -0.91 -9.27 1.41
N ARG A 145 -0.24 -10.15 0.67
CA ARG A 145 0.30 -11.42 1.15
C ARG A 145 1.71 -11.63 0.56
N PRO A 146 2.74 -10.98 1.12
CA PRO A 146 4.11 -11.26 0.71
C PRO A 146 4.58 -12.62 1.24
N LEU A 147 5.43 -13.29 0.49
CA LEU A 147 6.16 -14.49 0.90
C LEU A 147 7.65 -14.21 0.78
N PHE A 148 8.35 -14.28 1.90
CA PHE A 148 9.80 -14.08 1.99
C PHE A 148 10.51 -15.40 2.27
N ASP A 149 11.76 -15.50 1.80
CA ASP A 149 12.68 -16.58 2.19
C ASP A 149 13.32 -16.31 3.57
N LEU A 150 14.21 -17.20 3.99
CA LEU A 150 14.97 -17.07 5.24
C LEU A 150 15.93 -15.87 5.26
N TYR A 151 16.23 -15.30 4.10
CA TYR A 151 17.12 -14.15 3.91
C TYR A 151 16.34 -12.86 3.64
N GLU A 152 15.03 -12.85 3.89
CA GLU A 152 14.13 -11.72 3.66
C GLU A 152 13.99 -11.31 2.17
N ASN A 153 14.35 -12.18 1.22
CA ASN A 153 14.07 -11.94 -0.19
C ASN A 153 12.62 -12.27 -0.52
N LEU A 154 11.97 -11.42 -1.29
CA LEU A 154 10.61 -11.66 -1.75
C LEU A 154 10.58 -12.75 -2.82
N ILE A 155 10.01 -13.92 -2.48
CA ILE A 155 9.89 -15.08 -3.38
C ILE A 155 8.61 -14.97 -4.21
N ALA A 156 7.50 -14.59 -3.57
CA ALA A 156 6.20 -14.44 -4.20
C ALA A 156 5.41 -13.33 -3.53
N PHE A 157 4.51 -12.73 -4.28
CA PHE A 157 3.63 -11.69 -3.80
C PHE A 157 2.19 -11.99 -4.20
N GLY A 158 1.34 -12.23 -3.20
CA GLY A 158 -0.09 -12.40 -3.39
C GLY A 158 -0.87 -11.15 -3.03
N TYR A 159 -1.94 -10.87 -3.74
CA TYR A 159 -2.91 -9.85 -3.36
C TYR A 159 -4.33 -10.28 -3.68
N GLY A 160 -5.21 -10.05 -2.70
CA GLY A 160 -6.64 -10.33 -2.82
C GLY A 160 -7.43 -9.05 -3.03
N TYR A 161 -8.53 -9.13 -3.77
CA TYR A 161 -9.47 -8.05 -3.99
C TYR A 161 -10.87 -8.59 -4.29
N TYR A 162 -11.88 -7.73 -4.14
CA TYR A 162 -13.27 -8.12 -4.39
C TYR A 162 -13.79 -7.45 -5.65
N LEU A 163 -14.35 -8.22 -6.55
CA LEU A 163 -15.09 -7.74 -7.72
C LEU A 163 -16.59 -8.04 -7.57
N LYS A 164 -17.40 -7.09 -8.05
CA LYS A 164 -18.84 -7.30 -8.15
C LYS A 164 -19.15 -7.89 -9.52
N GLU A 165 -19.69 -9.10 -9.53
CA GLU A 165 -20.20 -9.76 -10.71
C GLU A 165 -21.74 -9.88 -10.59
N GLY A 166 -22.47 -8.96 -11.24
CA GLY A 166 -23.92 -8.85 -11.08
C GLY A 166 -24.31 -8.48 -9.65
N THR A 167 -25.01 -9.38 -8.96
CA THR A 167 -25.45 -9.23 -7.55
C THR A 167 -24.47 -9.84 -6.54
N SER A 168 -23.54 -10.65 -7.01
CA SER A 168 -22.57 -11.35 -6.16
C SER A 168 -21.26 -10.57 -6.05
N THR A 169 -20.58 -10.73 -4.90
CA THR A 169 -19.22 -10.23 -4.69
C THR A 169 -18.30 -11.43 -4.61
N ILE A 170 -17.34 -11.51 -5.54
CA ILE A 170 -16.40 -12.63 -5.65
C ILE A 170 -15.02 -12.13 -5.21
N GLU A 171 -14.36 -12.91 -4.37
CA GLU A 171 -12.98 -12.68 -3.99
C GLU A 171 -12.05 -13.24 -5.07
N HIS A 172 -11.17 -12.40 -5.57
CA HIS A 172 -10.08 -12.77 -6.46
C HIS A 172 -8.77 -12.71 -5.70
N PHE A 173 -7.88 -13.63 -6.03
CA PHE A 173 -6.56 -13.67 -5.42
C PHE A 173 -5.51 -13.99 -6.47
N ASP A 174 -4.63 -13.04 -6.75
CA ASP A 174 -3.56 -13.16 -7.72
C ASP A 174 -2.24 -13.40 -7.00
N ILE A 175 -1.43 -14.34 -7.48
CA ILE A 175 -0.09 -14.62 -6.98
C ILE A 175 0.92 -14.31 -8.10
N GLN A 176 1.87 -13.46 -7.79
CA GLN A 176 2.98 -13.12 -8.67
C GLN A 176 4.27 -13.74 -8.14
N THR A 177 4.92 -14.50 -8.99
CA THR A 177 6.28 -14.98 -8.79
C THR A 177 7.20 -14.27 -9.80
N PRO A 178 8.53 -14.38 -9.69
CA PRO A 178 9.44 -13.78 -10.67
C PRO A 178 9.15 -14.18 -12.12
N ASP A 179 8.64 -15.39 -12.34
CA ASP A 179 8.46 -15.97 -13.66
C ASP A 179 7.00 -16.05 -14.14
N THR A 180 6.02 -16.01 -13.22
CA THR A 180 4.63 -16.32 -13.58
C THR A 180 3.63 -15.56 -12.70
N ILE A 181 2.44 -15.28 -13.25
CA ILE A 181 1.26 -14.76 -12.53
C ILE A 181 0.20 -15.87 -12.51
N TYR A 182 -0.31 -16.19 -11.34
CA TYR A 182 -1.37 -17.18 -11.15
C TYR A 182 -2.66 -16.52 -10.69
#